data_c97c61eae99bf120de6fe81573c97a73
#
_entry.id   c97c61eae99bf120de6fe81573c97a73
#
_cell.length_a   1.000
_cell.length_b   1.000
_cell.length_c   1.000
_cell.angle_alpha   90.00
_cell.angle_beta   90.00
_cell.angle_gamma   90.00
#
_symmetry.space_group_name_H-M   'P 1'
#
loop_
_entity.id
_entity.type
_entity.pdbx_description
1 polymer ?
#
loop_
_entity_poly.entity_id
_entity_poly.type
_entity_poly.pdbx_seq_one_letter_code
_entity_poly.pdbx_strand_id
1 'polypeptide(L)'
;MGEFPVIEFRSSDLEQKTDGWNSLCKRVREACEIFGCFEVVYKKISTKVREDAFELMKELVKVPVERKQKNASPLPYHGWVGPSEQVSLLYEGFGVRDASNYDSVKKFAQLMWPDGHPQFSYTIHTLATQMEELNKLIWLMLIDSYGLGEESLKMSYKTLVRMMKYMAPPPGEYKSGLHSHTDKPVSTLIC
;
A
#
# COMPACT_ATOMS: atom_id res chain seq x y z
N MET A 1 -25.03 -13.00 5.96
CA MET A 1 -23.72 -12.38 5.68
C MET A 1 -23.36 -11.58 6.92
N GLY A 2 -22.23 -11.87 7.58
CA GLY A 2 -21.79 -11.10 8.75
C GLY A 2 -21.39 -9.68 8.38
N GLU A 3 -21.33 -8.79 9.37
CA GLU A 3 -20.83 -7.44 9.22
C GLU A 3 -19.34 -7.46 8.79
N PHE A 4 -18.94 -6.53 7.91
CA PHE A 4 -17.56 -6.44 7.44
C PHE A 4 -16.60 -6.19 8.61
N PRO A 5 -15.51 -6.95 8.77
CA PRO A 5 -14.67 -6.87 9.95
C PRO A 5 -13.84 -5.59 10.01
N VAL A 6 -13.99 -4.85 11.11
CA VAL A 6 -13.16 -3.72 11.51
C VAL A 6 -12.35 -4.12 12.74
N ILE A 7 -11.03 -4.10 12.67
CA ILE A 7 -10.14 -4.55 13.74
C ILE A 7 -9.26 -3.41 14.22
N GLU A 8 -9.45 -3.00 15.48
CA GLU A 8 -8.60 -2.00 16.11
C GLU A 8 -7.36 -2.68 16.73
N PHE A 9 -6.17 -2.20 16.33
CA PHE A 9 -4.89 -2.62 16.89
C PHE A 9 -4.48 -1.67 18.01
N ARG A 10 -4.91 -1.99 19.24
CA ARG A 10 -4.59 -1.20 20.43
C ARG A 10 -3.20 -1.55 20.93
N SER A 11 -2.47 -0.55 21.40
CA SER A 11 -1.11 -0.77 21.93
C SER A 11 -1.05 -1.81 23.04
N SER A 12 -2.11 -1.90 23.88
CA SER A 12 -2.24 -2.93 24.94
C SER A 12 -2.28 -4.36 24.41
N ASP A 13 -2.77 -4.55 23.17
CA ASP A 13 -3.03 -5.86 22.60
C ASP A 13 -1.88 -6.33 21.67
N LEU A 14 -0.83 -5.50 21.53
CA LEU A 14 0.29 -5.79 20.63
C LEU A 14 1.49 -6.45 21.33
N GLU A 15 1.41 -6.69 22.62
CA GLU A 15 2.42 -7.46 23.34
C GLU A 15 2.21 -8.95 23.11
N GLN A 16 3.17 -9.61 22.48
CA GLN A 16 3.11 -11.03 22.16
C GLN A 16 2.94 -11.90 23.43
N LYS A 17 2.31 -13.05 23.27
CA LYS A 17 2.07 -14.05 24.33
C LYS A 17 1.13 -13.56 25.44
N THR A 18 0.36 -12.49 25.21
CA THR A 18 -0.71 -12.05 26.10
C THR A 18 -2.08 -12.50 25.59
N ASP A 19 -3.10 -12.48 26.45
CA ASP A 19 -4.47 -12.81 26.03
C ASP A 19 -5.00 -11.80 25.00
N GLY A 20 -4.62 -10.52 25.11
CA GLY A 20 -4.93 -9.49 24.13
C GLY A 20 -4.38 -9.82 22.75
N TRP A 21 -3.10 -10.18 22.69
CA TRP A 21 -2.44 -10.64 21.47
C TRP A 21 -3.12 -11.86 20.86
N ASN A 22 -3.36 -12.91 21.67
CA ASN A 22 -3.99 -14.14 21.20
C ASN A 22 -5.39 -13.88 20.63
N SER A 23 -6.18 -13.02 21.31
CA SER A 23 -7.51 -12.62 20.85
C SER A 23 -7.43 -11.85 19.53
N LEU A 24 -6.45 -10.94 19.38
CA LEU A 24 -6.26 -10.18 18.17
C LEU A 24 -5.82 -11.06 16.99
N CYS A 25 -4.87 -11.97 17.21
CA CYS A 25 -4.43 -12.97 16.22
C CYS A 25 -5.60 -13.81 15.69
N LYS A 26 -6.48 -14.27 16.58
CA LYS A 26 -7.67 -15.04 16.22
C LYS A 26 -8.62 -14.22 15.34
N ARG A 27 -8.91 -12.97 15.70
CA ARG A 27 -9.77 -12.08 14.92
C ARG A 27 -9.21 -11.78 13.53
N VAL A 28 -7.91 -11.51 13.43
CA VAL A 28 -7.21 -11.28 12.15
C VAL A 28 -7.31 -12.52 11.27
N ARG A 29 -7.03 -13.69 11.83
CA ARG A 29 -7.15 -14.97 11.11
C ARG A 29 -8.58 -15.21 10.61
N GLU A 30 -9.59 -15.10 11.47
CA GLU A 30 -11.00 -15.29 11.11
C GLU A 30 -11.44 -14.34 10.00
N ALA A 31 -11.00 -13.07 10.05
CA ALA A 31 -11.29 -12.09 9.00
C ALA A 31 -10.67 -12.49 7.65
N CYS A 32 -9.42 -12.95 7.66
CA CYS A 32 -8.75 -13.44 6.45
C CYS A 32 -9.41 -14.70 5.89
N GLU A 33 -9.79 -15.67 6.74
CA GLU A 33 -10.38 -16.93 6.29
C GLU A 33 -11.82 -16.75 5.75
N ILE A 34 -12.60 -15.84 6.34
CA ILE A 34 -14.03 -15.68 6.00
C ILE A 34 -14.24 -14.64 4.90
N PHE A 35 -13.53 -13.51 4.97
CA PHE A 35 -13.75 -12.36 4.08
C PHE A 35 -12.59 -12.14 3.09
N GLY A 36 -11.40 -12.69 3.37
CA GLY A 36 -10.18 -12.41 2.60
C GLY A 36 -9.61 -11.01 2.84
N CYS A 37 -10.28 -10.16 3.60
CA CYS A 37 -9.85 -8.78 3.88
C CYS A 37 -10.54 -8.25 5.14
N PHE A 38 -9.99 -7.16 5.69
CA PHE A 38 -10.56 -6.45 6.84
C PHE A 38 -10.08 -5.00 6.85
N GLU A 39 -10.80 -4.14 7.53
CA GLU A 39 -10.35 -2.79 7.87
C GLU A 39 -9.53 -2.83 9.15
N VAL A 40 -8.38 -2.13 9.17
CA VAL A 40 -7.54 -2.01 10.36
C VAL A 40 -7.51 -0.57 10.86
N VAL A 41 -7.79 -0.38 12.14
CA VAL A 41 -7.60 0.90 12.83
C VAL A 41 -6.29 0.84 13.60
N TYR A 42 -5.27 1.58 13.12
CA TYR A 42 -3.91 1.55 13.66
C TYR A 42 -3.34 2.95 13.86
N LYS A 43 -3.25 3.39 15.11
CA LYS A 43 -2.90 4.78 15.46
C LYS A 43 -1.43 5.16 15.22
N LYS A 44 -0.54 4.17 15.00
CA LYS A 44 0.88 4.46 14.71
C LYS A 44 1.12 4.97 13.29
N ILE A 45 0.17 4.77 12.37
CA ILE A 45 0.23 5.45 11.07
C ILE A 45 -0.25 6.88 11.26
N SER A 46 0.65 7.83 11.06
CA SER A 46 0.36 9.25 11.25
C SER A 46 -0.67 9.75 10.22
N THR A 47 -1.80 10.25 10.71
CA THR A 47 -2.83 10.89 9.86
C THR A 47 -2.22 12.03 9.06
N LYS A 48 -1.37 12.84 9.68
CA LYS A 48 -0.70 13.95 8.99
C LYS A 48 0.21 13.46 7.86
N VAL A 49 1.02 12.43 8.08
CA VAL A 49 1.91 11.88 7.03
C VAL A 49 1.07 11.33 5.88
N ARG A 50 -0.05 10.69 6.16
CA ARG A 50 -0.98 10.22 5.14
C ARG A 50 -1.59 11.37 4.34
N GLU A 51 -2.08 12.41 4.99
CA GLU A 51 -2.64 13.60 4.33
C GLU A 51 -1.59 14.31 3.47
N ASP A 52 -0.39 14.54 4.01
CA ASP A 52 0.74 15.12 3.28
C ASP A 52 1.10 14.27 2.05
N ALA A 53 1.08 12.94 2.15
CA ALA A 53 1.33 12.04 1.03
C ALA A 53 0.27 12.21 -0.08
N PHE A 54 -1.02 12.31 0.26
CA PHE A 54 -2.08 12.54 -0.72
C PHE A 54 -1.95 13.91 -1.41
N GLU A 55 -1.56 14.96 -0.68
CA GLU A 55 -1.29 16.27 -1.31
C GLU A 55 -0.10 16.20 -2.29
N LEU A 56 0.98 15.54 -1.91
CA LEU A 56 2.14 15.36 -2.79
C LEU A 56 1.82 14.45 -4.00
N MET A 57 0.91 13.51 -3.87
CA MET A 57 0.41 12.74 -5.01
C MET A 57 -0.36 13.62 -6.01
N LYS A 58 -1.05 14.68 -5.57
CA LYS A 58 -1.68 15.65 -6.48
C LYS A 58 -0.65 16.44 -7.29
N GLU A 59 0.55 16.65 -6.74
CA GLU A 59 1.66 17.27 -7.48
C GLU A 59 2.26 16.25 -8.47
N LEU A 60 2.45 15.01 -8.02
CA LEU A 60 3.00 13.93 -8.84
C LEU A 60 2.22 13.73 -10.14
N VAL A 61 0.89 13.73 -10.07
CA VAL A 61 0.04 13.53 -11.27
C VAL A 61 0.08 14.71 -12.26
N LYS A 62 0.63 15.86 -11.87
CA LYS A 62 0.82 17.02 -12.74
C LYS A 62 2.17 17.03 -13.45
N VAL A 63 3.09 16.13 -13.09
CA VAL A 63 4.39 16.00 -13.74
C VAL A 63 4.19 15.69 -15.24
N PRO A 64 5.00 16.26 -16.14
CA PRO A 64 4.92 15.96 -17.58
C PRO A 64 5.06 14.50 -17.92
N VAL A 65 4.34 14.03 -18.94
CA VAL A 65 4.30 12.62 -19.35
C VAL A 65 5.69 12.06 -19.67
N GLU A 66 6.55 12.86 -20.30
CA GLU A 66 7.92 12.50 -20.65
C GLU A 66 8.77 12.19 -19.42
N ARG A 67 8.43 12.75 -18.27
CA ARG A 67 9.06 12.44 -16.99
C ARG A 67 8.49 11.16 -16.40
N LYS A 68 7.18 11.02 -16.39
CA LYS A 68 6.46 9.84 -15.89
C LYS A 68 6.93 8.57 -16.60
N GLN A 69 7.12 8.62 -17.92
CA GLN A 69 7.62 7.52 -18.74
C GLN A 69 9.02 7.02 -18.33
N LYS A 70 9.83 7.83 -17.66
CA LYS A 70 11.12 7.40 -17.12
C LYS A 70 10.99 6.41 -15.96
N ASN A 71 9.84 6.38 -15.29
CA ASN A 71 9.52 5.35 -14.31
C ASN A 71 9.02 4.09 -15.02
N ALA A 72 9.88 3.47 -15.82
CA ALA A 72 9.58 2.25 -16.55
C ALA A 72 9.97 1.00 -15.76
N SER A 73 9.23 -0.08 -15.95
CA SER A 73 9.56 -1.40 -15.38
C SER A 73 9.15 -2.51 -16.35
N PRO A 74 9.94 -3.59 -16.48
CA PRO A 74 9.53 -4.77 -17.22
C PRO A 74 8.43 -5.57 -16.51
N LEU A 75 8.24 -5.33 -15.20
CA LEU A 75 7.18 -5.97 -14.43
C LEU A 75 5.90 -5.12 -14.47
N PRO A 76 4.74 -5.72 -14.73
CA PRO A 76 3.47 -5.01 -14.76
C PRO A 76 3.25 -4.21 -13.46
N TYR A 77 2.78 -2.98 -13.60
CA TYR A 77 2.44 -2.07 -12.50
C TYR A 77 3.58 -1.64 -11.55
N HIS A 78 4.83 -2.05 -11.82
CA HIS A 78 5.99 -1.63 -11.04
C HIS A 78 6.59 -0.28 -11.48
N GLY A 79 6.12 0.27 -12.58
CA GLY A 79 6.46 1.58 -13.10
C GLY A 79 5.23 2.49 -13.21
N TRP A 80 5.35 3.50 -14.07
CA TRP A 80 4.20 4.33 -14.42
C TRP A 80 3.28 3.60 -15.40
N VAL A 81 1.99 3.68 -15.12
CA VAL A 81 0.91 3.19 -15.97
C VAL A 81 -0.03 4.37 -16.21
N GLY A 82 -0.02 4.91 -17.42
CA GLY A 82 -0.91 5.97 -17.84
C GLY A 82 -2.27 5.45 -18.30
N PRO A 83 -3.21 6.39 -18.55
CA PRO A 83 -4.51 6.05 -19.13
C PRO A 83 -4.34 5.31 -20.44
N SER A 84 -5.00 4.16 -20.58
CA SER A 84 -4.95 3.34 -21.80
C SER A 84 -6.19 2.45 -21.89
N GLU A 85 -6.54 2.02 -23.10
CA GLU A 85 -7.64 1.07 -23.31
C GLU A 85 -7.37 -0.31 -22.71
N GLN A 86 -6.09 -0.69 -22.57
CA GLN A 86 -5.69 -1.99 -22.02
C GLN A 86 -5.90 -2.08 -20.51
N VAL A 87 -5.81 -0.96 -19.78
CA VAL A 87 -5.98 -0.92 -18.32
C VAL A 87 -7.26 -0.18 -17.97
N SER A 88 -7.31 1.11 -18.17
CA SER A 88 -8.47 1.98 -18.09
C SER A 88 -8.07 3.40 -18.51
N LEU A 89 -8.94 4.09 -19.24
CA LEU A 89 -8.77 5.51 -19.56
C LEU A 89 -8.95 6.43 -18.33
N LEU A 90 -9.50 5.89 -17.24
CA LEU A 90 -9.76 6.60 -15.99
C LEU A 90 -8.71 6.31 -14.90
N TYR A 91 -7.63 5.61 -15.24
CA TYR A 91 -6.61 5.18 -14.28
C TYR A 91 -5.24 5.76 -14.63
N GLU A 92 -4.54 6.23 -13.61
CA GLU A 92 -3.12 6.52 -13.66
C GLU A 92 -2.46 5.99 -12.38
N GLY A 93 -1.32 5.31 -12.52
CA GLY A 93 -0.61 4.73 -11.38
C GLY A 93 0.90 4.83 -11.50
N PHE A 94 1.56 4.91 -10.35
CA PHE A 94 3.02 4.95 -10.22
C PHE A 94 3.47 3.86 -9.27
N GLY A 95 4.46 3.07 -9.66
CA GLY A 95 5.09 2.07 -8.82
C GLY A 95 6.44 2.54 -8.30
N VAL A 96 6.67 2.38 -6.99
CA VAL A 96 7.98 2.61 -6.35
C VAL A 96 8.38 1.34 -5.61
N ARG A 97 9.38 0.64 -6.15
CA ARG A 97 9.89 -0.60 -5.55
C ARG A 97 10.74 -0.27 -4.35
N ASP A 98 10.59 -1.08 -3.30
CA ASP A 98 11.39 -0.98 -2.09
C ASP A 98 11.33 0.42 -1.45
N ALA A 99 10.10 0.96 -1.33
CA ALA A 99 9.89 2.34 -0.88
C ALA A 99 10.16 2.55 0.62
N SER A 100 10.34 1.50 1.40
CA SER A 100 10.89 1.55 2.76
C SER A 100 12.40 1.84 2.77
N ASN A 101 13.07 1.80 1.61
CA ASN A 101 14.42 2.31 1.42
C ASN A 101 14.34 3.75 0.90
N TYR A 102 14.88 4.71 1.66
CA TYR A 102 14.85 6.13 1.30
C TYR A 102 15.48 6.44 -0.07
N ASP A 103 16.58 5.77 -0.42
CA ASP A 103 17.24 5.99 -1.70
C ASP A 103 16.40 5.55 -2.90
N SER A 104 15.55 4.55 -2.73
CA SER A 104 14.59 4.12 -3.76
C SER A 104 13.56 5.20 -4.05
N VAL A 105 12.99 5.81 -3.01
CA VAL A 105 12.04 6.91 -3.15
C VAL A 105 12.72 8.17 -3.70
N LYS A 106 13.94 8.48 -3.23
CA LYS A 106 14.73 9.61 -3.73
C LYS A 106 15.03 9.47 -5.22
N LYS A 107 15.44 8.30 -5.68
CA LYS A 107 15.66 8.01 -7.11
C LYS A 107 14.39 8.20 -7.93
N PHE A 108 13.26 7.70 -7.44
CA PHE A 108 11.96 7.94 -8.08
C PHE A 108 11.64 9.43 -8.17
N ALA A 109 11.81 10.19 -7.08
CA ALA A 109 11.58 11.63 -7.07
C ALA A 109 12.45 12.37 -8.10
N GLN A 110 13.71 11.96 -8.29
CA GLN A 110 14.61 12.55 -9.29
C GLN A 110 14.18 12.26 -10.75
N LEU A 111 13.48 11.15 -11.00
CA LEU A 111 12.87 10.91 -12.32
C LEU A 111 11.75 11.93 -12.60
N MET A 112 10.94 12.23 -11.59
CA MET A 112 9.80 13.12 -11.69
C MET A 112 10.22 14.59 -11.71
N TRP A 113 11.10 14.99 -10.79
CA TRP A 113 11.60 16.35 -10.62
C TRP A 113 13.13 16.36 -10.77
N PRO A 114 13.69 17.08 -11.76
CA PRO A 114 15.15 17.09 -12.02
C PRO A 114 16.00 17.47 -10.82
N ASP A 115 15.53 18.47 -10.05
CA ASP A 115 16.23 18.98 -8.87
C ASP A 115 15.92 18.15 -7.62
N GLY A 116 15.15 17.05 -7.78
CA GLY A 116 14.65 16.23 -6.70
C GLY A 116 13.45 16.87 -6.00
N HIS A 117 12.90 16.15 -5.02
CA HIS A 117 11.80 16.61 -4.18
C HIS A 117 11.97 16.06 -2.76
N PRO A 118 12.74 16.73 -1.89
CA PRO A 118 13.06 16.21 -0.56
C PRO A 118 11.83 15.91 0.31
N GLN A 119 10.83 16.80 0.30
CA GLN A 119 9.59 16.60 1.06
C GLN A 119 8.83 15.36 0.57
N PHE A 120 8.67 15.19 -0.75
CA PHE A 120 8.07 13.98 -1.33
C PHE A 120 8.83 12.72 -0.89
N SER A 121 10.15 12.74 -1.03
CA SER A 121 10.99 11.59 -0.67
C SER A 121 10.85 11.22 0.80
N TYR A 122 10.86 12.18 1.69
CA TYR A 122 10.70 11.97 3.13
C TYR A 122 9.30 11.43 3.48
N THR A 123 8.26 12.08 2.97
CA THR A 123 6.87 11.74 3.30
C THR A 123 6.47 10.37 2.78
N ILE A 124 6.77 10.06 1.51
CA ILE A 124 6.44 8.75 0.92
C ILE A 124 7.26 7.63 1.56
N HIS A 125 8.54 7.85 1.83
CA HIS A 125 9.37 6.89 2.57
C HIS A 125 8.80 6.62 3.97
N THR A 126 8.44 7.67 4.71
CA THR A 126 7.88 7.54 6.06
C THR A 126 6.58 6.74 6.05
N LEU A 127 5.65 7.07 5.13
CA LEU A 127 4.40 6.34 5.00
C LEU A 127 4.65 4.88 4.61
N ALA A 128 5.53 4.63 3.63
CA ALA A 128 5.87 3.29 3.19
C ALA A 128 6.46 2.44 4.32
N THR A 129 7.33 3.02 5.15
CA THR A 129 7.92 2.34 6.31
C THR A 129 6.85 1.99 7.34
N GLN A 130 5.96 2.92 7.68
CA GLN A 130 4.85 2.66 8.63
C GLN A 130 3.89 1.59 8.11
N MET A 131 3.58 1.58 6.81
CA MET A 131 2.74 0.56 6.19
C MET A 131 3.44 -0.80 6.16
N GLU A 132 4.74 -0.85 5.91
CA GLU A 132 5.52 -2.09 5.95
C GLU A 132 5.58 -2.68 7.36
N GLU A 133 5.75 -1.83 8.39
CA GLU A 133 5.70 -2.27 9.79
C GLU A 133 4.33 -2.86 10.15
N LEU A 134 3.24 -2.23 9.71
CA LEU A 134 1.89 -2.77 9.89
C LEU A 134 1.73 -4.10 9.17
N ASN A 135 2.21 -4.21 7.94
CA ASN A 135 2.15 -5.46 7.18
C ASN A 135 2.90 -6.60 7.90
N LYS A 136 4.10 -6.32 8.41
CA LYS A 136 4.88 -7.30 9.19
C LYS A 136 4.13 -7.74 10.45
N LEU A 137 3.48 -6.81 11.13
CA LEU A 137 2.69 -7.09 12.32
C LEU A 137 1.49 -8.01 12.01
N ILE A 138 0.76 -7.73 10.92
CA ILE A 138 -0.35 -8.59 10.46
C ILE A 138 0.14 -10.00 10.13
N TRP A 139 1.26 -10.12 9.42
CA TRP A 139 1.85 -11.41 9.10
C TRP A 139 2.28 -12.18 10.36
N LEU A 140 2.87 -11.49 11.35
CA LEU A 140 3.25 -12.10 12.61
C LEU A 140 2.02 -12.66 13.34
N MET A 141 0.92 -11.89 13.38
CA MET A 141 -0.34 -12.36 13.97
C MET A 141 -0.90 -13.60 13.26
N LEU A 142 -0.87 -13.61 11.93
CA LEU A 142 -1.34 -14.76 11.15
C LEU A 142 -0.50 -16.00 11.43
N ILE A 143 0.83 -15.90 11.37
CA ILE A 143 1.76 -17.00 11.62
C ILE A 143 1.57 -17.55 13.03
N ASP A 144 1.48 -16.67 14.01
CA ASP A 144 1.30 -17.05 15.41
C ASP A 144 -0.07 -17.73 15.64
N SER A 145 -1.12 -17.25 14.96
CA SER A 145 -2.47 -17.83 15.02
C SER A 145 -2.54 -19.29 14.50
N TYR A 146 -1.60 -19.67 13.63
CA TYR A 146 -1.47 -21.04 13.12
C TYR A 146 -0.45 -21.89 13.92
N GLY A 147 0.13 -21.34 14.99
CA GLY A 147 1.15 -22.02 15.79
C GLY A 147 2.49 -22.19 15.07
N LEU A 148 2.74 -21.38 14.04
CA LEU A 148 4.01 -21.37 13.31
C LEU A 148 4.99 -20.42 14.01
N GLY A 149 6.26 -20.80 14.10
CA GLY A 149 7.28 -19.96 14.73
C GLY A 149 7.67 -18.77 13.84
N GLU A 150 8.23 -17.72 14.45
CA GLU A 150 8.70 -16.49 13.77
C GLU A 150 9.73 -16.78 12.65
N GLU A 151 10.40 -17.91 12.68
CA GLU A 151 11.30 -18.37 11.61
C GLU A 151 10.61 -18.46 10.26
N SER A 152 9.29 -18.67 10.24
CA SER A 152 8.46 -18.66 9.04
C SER A 152 8.35 -17.28 8.38
N LEU A 153 8.69 -16.19 9.10
CA LEU A 153 8.78 -14.82 8.59
C LEU A 153 10.09 -14.49 7.87
N LYS A 154 11.06 -15.41 7.86
CA LYS A 154 12.35 -15.20 7.15
C LYS A 154 12.21 -15.12 5.61
N MET A 155 11.01 -14.95 5.12
CA MET A 155 10.76 -14.67 3.71
C MET A 155 11.29 -13.28 3.35
N SER A 156 12.29 -13.23 2.49
CA SER A 156 12.70 -11.98 1.86
C SER A 156 11.60 -11.54 0.88
N TYR A 157 10.79 -10.59 1.28
CA TYR A 157 9.81 -9.98 0.39
C TYR A 157 10.24 -8.54 0.05
N LYS A 158 9.89 -8.12 -1.16
CA LYS A 158 10.11 -6.75 -1.61
C LYS A 158 8.77 -6.06 -1.66
N THR A 159 8.68 -4.92 -0.98
CA THR A 159 7.49 -4.09 -1.02
C THR A 159 7.43 -3.28 -2.31
N LEU A 160 6.22 -3.06 -2.79
CA LEU A 160 5.89 -2.16 -3.88
C LEU A 160 4.85 -1.17 -3.36
N VAL A 161 5.21 0.11 -3.31
CA VAL A 161 4.22 1.17 -3.10
C VAL A 161 3.65 1.57 -4.46
N ARG A 162 2.33 1.59 -4.54
CA ARG A 162 1.59 2.10 -5.70
C ARG A 162 0.80 3.33 -5.30
N MET A 163 1.03 4.41 -6.01
CA MET A 163 0.26 5.64 -5.91
C MET A 163 -0.68 5.67 -7.11
N MET A 164 -2.00 5.72 -6.85
CA MET A 164 -3.01 5.54 -7.88
C MET A 164 -3.98 6.72 -7.89
N LYS A 165 -4.35 7.15 -9.10
CA LYS A 165 -5.40 8.14 -9.33
C LYS A 165 -6.47 7.53 -10.22
N TYR A 166 -7.71 7.62 -9.76
CA TYR A 166 -8.89 7.32 -10.54
C TYR A 166 -9.61 8.61 -10.92
N MET A 167 -9.90 8.77 -12.19
CA MET A 167 -10.61 9.93 -12.73
C MET A 167 -12.11 9.64 -12.80
N ALA A 168 -12.93 10.62 -12.52
CA ALA A 168 -14.37 10.51 -12.75
C ALA A 168 -14.64 10.35 -14.26
N PRO A 169 -15.57 9.48 -14.67
CA PRO A 169 -15.99 9.40 -16.07
C PRO A 169 -16.70 10.70 -16.49
N PRO A 170 -16.69 11.02 -17.81
CA PRO A 170 -17.51 12.11 -18.33
C PRO A 170 -19.00 11.90 -17.98
N PRO A 171 -19.78 13.00 -17.82
CA PRO A 171 -21.20 12.90 -17.55
C PRO A 171 -21.93 12.05 -18.59
N GLY A 172 -22.75 11.11 -18.13
CA GLY A 172 -23.52 10.21 -19.00
C GLY A 172 -22.75 8.99 -19.51
N GLU A 173 -21.48 8.85 -19.22
CA GLU A 173 -20.66 7.68 -19.54
C GLU A 173 -20.34 6.90 -18.26
N TYR A 174 -20.75 5.63 -18.22
CA TYR A 174 -20.27 4.71 -17.22
C TYR A 174 -19.05 3.96 -17.73
N LYS A 175 -17.89 4.20 -17.10
CA LYS A 175 -16.66 3.45 -17.40
C LYS A 175 -16.08 2.93 -16.08
N SER A 176 -15.59 1.72 -16.09
CA SER A 176 -14.88 1.14 -14.96
C SER A 176 -13.55 1.89 -14.75
N GLY A 177 -13.26 2.29 -13.51
CA GLY A 177 -11.97 2.88 -13.13
C GLY A 177 -10.81 1.89 -13.27
N LEU A 178 -11.09 0.59 -13.05
CA LEU A 178 -10.15 -0.51 -13.25
C LEU A 178 -10.96 -1.78 -13.54
N HIS A 179 -10.46 -2.64 -14.43
CA HIS A 179 -11.10 -3.93 -14.71
C HIS A 179 -11.03 -4.85 -13.49
N SER A 180 -12.02 -5.74 -13.36
CA SER A 180 -11.99 -6.80 -12.35
C SER A 180 -10.75 -7.66 -12.52
N HIS A 181 -10.00 -7.86 -11.44
CA HIS A 181 -8.75 -8.59 -11.45
C HIS A 181 -8.48 -9.24 -10.09
N THR A 182 -7.47 -10.07 -10.03
CA THR A 182 -6.91 -10.61 -8.81
C THR A 182 -5.53 -10.03 -8.61
N ASP A 183 -5.27 -9.48 -7.43
CA ASP A 183 -3.95 -9.00 -7.04
C ASP A 183 -2.94 -10.16 -7.01
N LYS A 184 -1.72 -9.90 -7.49
CA LYS A 184 -0.64 -10.90 -7.53
C LYS A 184 0.14 -11.03 -6.22
N PRO A 185 0.32 -9.97 -5.41
CA PRO A 185 1.03 -10.06 -4.14
C PRO A 185 0.27 -10.91 -3.10
N VAL A 186 1.00 -11.37 -2.09
CA VAL A 186 0.43 -12.18 -1.01
C VAL A 186 -0.45 -11.35 -0.07
N SER A 187 -0.12 -10.07 0.08
CA SER A 187 -0.93 -9.11 0.84
C SER A 187 -0.89 -7.72 0.20
N THR A 188 -1.97 -6.99 0.30
CA THR A 188 -2.11 -5.60 -0.15
C THR A 188 -2.71 -4.77 0.97
N LEU A 189 -2.04 -3.67 1.35
CA LEU A 189 -2.57 -2.66 2.26
C LEU A 189 -2.97 -1.43 1.46
N ILE A 190 -4.17 -0.93 1.70
CA ILE A 190 -4.73 0.26 1.02
C ILE A 190 -5.05 1.31 2.07
N CYS A 191 -4.74 2.56 1.81
CA CYS A 191 -5.11 3.70 2.64
C CYS A 191 -5.70 4.85 1.80
#